data_e7346515896dab106e795689c23c3593
#
_entry.id   e7346515896dab106e795689c23c3593
#
_cell.length_a   1.000
_cell.length_b   1.000
_cell.length_c   1.000
_cell.angle_alpha   90.00
_cell.angle_beta   90.00
_cell.angle_gamma   90.00
#
_symmetry.space_group_name_H-M   'P 1'
#
loop_
_entity.id
_entity.type
_entity.pdbx_description
1 polymer ?
#
loop_
_entity_poly.entity_id
_entity_poly.type
_entity_poly.pdbx_seq_one_letter_code
_entity_poly.pdbx_strand_id
1 'polypeptide(L)'
;MSRVRGLFLVVLFATAQANAQNLAFVTCPIVRDTKTVPCWLAEYKGETYYLGNQGGVAQDFYPPQLNHEVLVEGAVAGGPRVCGGIPLRPVKTSVFLEINRACNTILPAEDAIEAPQSPPRPPTGEAASWVRSDGPGDSTLYFDFDNDFLSLHAATAVQRLAQYFQQSKAAEIQIAAFRGSSKLSNGNVLIEQREVAAARAAKVRDILVGLGVPPAAVKVQVNVDVRQPDGSNDPWSRKVTLSVKR
;
A
#
# COMPACT_ATOMS: atom_id res chain seq x y z
N MET A 1 -41.38 19.65 57.06
CA MET A 1 -40.64 18.57 56.36
C MET A 1 -40.57 18.92 54.88
N SER A 2 -39.51 19.59 54.46
CA SER A 2 -39.32 20.06 53.08
C SER A 2 -38.40 19.09 52.31
N ARG A 3 -38.91 18.48 51.23
CA ARG A 3 -38.13 17.57 50.38
C ARG A 3 -37.52 18.37 49.22
N VAL A 4 -36.22 18.56 49.27
CA VAL A 4 -35.45 19.11 48.17
C VAL A 4 -35.21 17.98 47.14
N ARG A 5 -35.79 18.11 45.94
CA ARG A 5 -35.53 17.25 44.80
C ARG A 5 -34.32 17.78 44.05
N GLY A 6 -33.17 17.13 44.21
CA GLY A 6 -31.99 17.42 43.40
C GLY A 6 -32.18 16.92 41.95
N LEU A 7 -32.11 17.83 41.02
CA LEU A 7 -32.11 17.55 39.57
C LEU A 7 -30.68 17.22 39.17
N PHE A 8 -30.36 15.92 38.86
CA PHE A 8 -29.09 15.54 38.29
C PHE A 8 -29.11 15.79 36.78
N LEU A 9 -28.34 16.77 36.35
CA LEU A 9 -28.10 17.04 34.93
C LEU A 9 -27.05 16.06 34.43
N VAL A 10 -27.47 15.05 33.66
CA VAL A 10 -26.54 14.14 32.95
C VAL A 10 -26.06 14.82 31.68
N VAL A 11 -24.80 15.29 31.68
CA VAL A 11 -24.13 15.84 30.49
C VAL A 11 -23.61 14.67 29.70
N LEU A 12 -24.28 14.34 28.60
CA LEU A 12 -23.81 13.38 27.59
C LEU A 12 -22.68 14.01 26.77
N PHE A 13 -21.45 13.64 27.04
CA PHE A 13 -20.32 13.93 26.14
C PHE A 13 -20.44 13.01 24.92
N ALA A 14 -20.90 13.55 23.79
CA ALA A 14 -20.79 12.89 22.50
C ALA A 14 -19.29 12.92 22.09
N THR A 15 -18.61 11.79 22.23
CA THR A 15 -17.29 11.58 21.65
C THR A 15 -17.45 11.49 20.14
N ALA A 16 -17.14 12.57 19.42
CA ALA A 16 -17.01 12.53 17.98
C ALA A 16 -15.85 11.59 17.64
N GLN A 17 -16.15 10.39 17.16
CA GLN A 17 -15.17 9.52 16.53
C GLN A 17 -14.74 10.22 15.22
N ALA A 18 -13.54 10.76 15.19
CA ALA A 18 -12.93 11.23 13.96
C ALA A 18 -12.71 9.99 13.05
N ASN A 19 -13.62 9.77 12.11
CA ASN A 19 -13.39 8.79 11.06
C ASN A 19 -12.16 9.27 10.27
N ALA A 20 -11.12 8.44 10.21
CA ALA A 20 -9.96 8.73 9.38
C ALA A 20 -10.43 8.93 7.93
N GLN A 21 -10.14 10.11 7.39
CA GLN A 21 -10.51 10.43 6.02
C GLN A 21 -9.57 9.70 5.06
N ASN A 22 -10.10 8.78 4.26
CA ASN A 22 -9.36 8.15 3.18
C ASN A 22 -9.23 9.13 2.00
N LEU A 23 -8.03 9.20 1.45
CA LEU A 23 -7.69 10.00 0.28
C LEU A 23 -7.11 9.11 -0.81
N ALA A 24 -7.53 9.37 -2.05
CA ALA A 24 -6.93 8.81 -3.25
C ALA A 24 -6.85 9.90 -4.32
N PHE A 25 -5.65 10.22 -4.79
CA PHE A 25 -5.44 11.28 -5.76
C PHE A 25 -4.17 11.05 -6.58
N VAL A 26 -4.12 11.64 -7.78
CA VAL A 26 -2.94 11.66 -8.64
C VAL A 26 -2.30 13.02 -8.57
N THR A 27 -0.99 13.07 -8.41
CA THR A 27 -0.22 14.31 -8.31
C THR A 27 1.25 14.09 -8.65
N CYS A 28 2.02 15.17 -8.77
CA CYS A 28 3.47 15.12 -8.78
C CYS A 28 4.01 14.89 -7.36
N PRO A 29 4.92 13.96 -7.13
CA PRO A 29 5.61 13.82 -5.86
C PRO A 29 6.57 15.00 -5.65
N ILE A 30 6.76 15.36 -4.38
CA ILE A 30 7.67 16.43 -3.96
C ILE A 30 8.70 15.80 -3.03
N VAL A 31 9.98 16.07 -3.27
CA VAL A 31 11.06 15.73 -2.35
C VAL A 31 11.36 16.93 -1.49
N ARG A 32 11.35 16.77 -0.18
CA ARG A 32 11.93 17.74 0.74
C ARG A 32 13.24 17.19 1.26
N ASP A 33 14.33 17.93 1.02
CA ASP A 33 15.62 17.61 1.60
C ASP A 33 15.60 17.78 3.13
N THR A 34 16.41 17.05 3.83
CA THR A 34 16.57 17.11 5.28
C THR A 34 18.03 16.88 5.66
N LYS A 35 18.38 17.06 6.92
CA LYS A 35 19.75 16.77 7.43
C LYS A 35 20.14 15.29 7.36
N THR A 36 19.17 14.38 7.19
CA THR A 36 19.41 12.93 7.24
C THR A 36 18.93 12.25 5.95
N VAL A 37 17.65 11.98 5.84
CA VAL A 37 17.04 11.28 4.71
C VAL A 37 15.88 12.09 4.14
N PRO A 38 15.75 12.22 2.81
CA PRO A 38 14.70 13.01 2.20
C PRO A 38 13.30 12.52 2.61
N CYS A 39 12.40 13.49 2.77
CA CYS A 39 10.98 13.24 2.93
C CYS A 39 10.27 13.31 1.59
N TRP A 40 9.29 12.43 1.39
CA TRP A 40 8.40 12.45 0.25
C TRP A 40 7.07 13.06 0.63
N LEU A 41 6.65 14.04 -0.15
CA LEU A 41 5.43 14.81 0.04
C LEU A 41 4.57 14.76 -1.23
N ALA A 42 3.30 15.12 -1.09
CA ALA A 42 2.35 15.27 -2.18
C ALA A 42 1.39 16.41 -1.89
N GLU A 43 0.96 17.14 -2.91
CA GLU A 43 -0.05 18.18 -2.78
C GLU A 43 -1.40 17.73 -3.32
N TYR A 44 -2.45 18.04 -2.58
CA TYR A 44 -3.82 17.83 -3.01
C TYR A 44 -4.75 18.87 -2.40
N LYS A 45 -5.52 19.59 -3.24
CA LYS A 45 -6.47 20.65 -2.82
C LYS A 45 -5.87 21.72 -1.90
N GLY A 46 -4.64 22.14 -2.17
CA GLY A 46 -3.94 23.17 -1.41
C GLY A 46 -3.35 22.72 -0.08
N GLU A 47 -3.44 21.41 0.23
CA GLU A 47 -2.81 20.82 1.41
C GLU A 47 -1.62 19.96 0.99
N THR A 48 -0.55 20.01 1.79
CA THR A 48 0.62 19.14 1.64
C THR A 48 0.49 17.94 2.55
N TYR A 49 0.71 16.75 2.01
CA TYR A 49 0.67 15.48 2.72
C TYR A 49 2.05 14.86 2.78
N TYR A 50 2.38 14.26 3.92
CA TYR A 50 3.59 13.47 4.11
C TYR A 50 3.31 12.01 3.78
N LEU A 51 4.10 11.46 2.86
CA LEU A 51 3.96 10.09 2.38
C LEU A 51 4.92 9.13 3.11
N GLY A 52 6.15 9.59 3.36
CA GLY A 52 7.18 8.77 3.98
C GLY A 52 8.56 9.39 3.83
N ASN A 53 9.54 8.71 4.36
CA ASN A 53 10.96 9.04 4.15
C ASN A 53 11.65 7.89 3.41
N GLN A 54 12.71 8.21 2.69
CA GLN A 54 13.51 7.22 1.99
C GLN A 54 14.32 6.43 3.01
N GLY A 55 13.91 5.21 3.26
CA GLY A 55 14.58 4.30 4.18
C GLY A 55 15.34 3.20 3.47
N GLY A 56 15.74 2.16 4.21
CA GLY A 56 16.40 0.98 3.65
C GLY A 56 15.44 0.08 2.88
N VAL A 57 16.01 -0.81 2.06
CA VAL A 57 15.28 -1.77 1.19
C VAL A 57 14.30 -2.71 1.89
N ALA A 58 14.37 -2.78 3.22
CA ALA A 58 13.48 -3.61 4.05
C ALA A 58 12.25 -2.84 4.58
N GLN A 59 12.04 -1.60 4.15
CA GLN A 59 10.87 -0.82 4.55
C GLN A 59 9.66 -1.14 3.68
N ASP A 60 8.47 -0.98 4.25
CA ASP A 60 7.20 -1.16 3.53
C ASP A 60 6.84 0.04 2.64
N PHE A 61 7.53 1.17 2.78
CA PHE A 61 7.36 2.34 1.96
C PHE A 61 8.34 2.33 0.78
N TYR A 62 7.80 2.27 -0.42
CA TYR A 62 8.55 2.47 -1.65
C TYR A 62 8.38 3.92 -2.09
N PRO A 63 9.46 4.72 -2.09
CA PRO A 63 9.36 6.13 -2.45
C PRO A 63 8.92 6.29 -3.90
N PRO A 64 8.09 7.31 -4.19
CA PRO A 64 7.79 7.70 -5.56
C PRO A 64 9.04 8.17 -6.31
N GLN A 65 8.89 8.47 -7.59
CA GLN A 65 9.99 8.91 -8.44
C GLN A 65 9.71 10.31 -8.99
N LEU A 66 10.70 11.19 -8.97
CA LEU A 66 10.61 12.47 -9.70
C LEU A 66 10.47 12.24 -11.21
N ASN A 67 9.90 13.22 -11.89
CA ASN A 67 9.54 13.15 -13.31
C ASN A 67 8.43 12.13 -13.65
N HIS A 68 7.69 11.67 -12.66
CA HIS A 68 6.51 10.83 -12.84
C HIS A 68 5.37 11.33 -11.97
N GLU A 69 4.16 11.16 -12.44
CA GLU A 69 2.98 11.29 -11.56
C GLU A 69 2.88 10.06 -10.65
N VAL A 70 2.22 10.24 -9.54
CA VAL A 70 2.01 9.19 -8.55
C VAL A 70 0.56 9.15 -8.11
N LEU A 71 -0.02 7.95 -8.07
CA LEU A 71 -1.27 7.70 -7.36
C LEU A 71 -0.93 7.55 -5.87
N VAL A 72 -1.51 8.41 -5.05
CA VAL A 72 -1.41 8.37 -3.59
C VAL A 72 -2.74 7.87 -3.03
N GLU A 73 -2.70 6.82 -2.23
CA GLU A 73 -3.86 6.23 -1.56
C GLU A 73 -3.52 6.06 -0.08
N GLY A 74 -4.28 6.70 0.80
CA GLY A 74 -3.97 6.63 2.23
C GLY A 74 -5.05 7.23 3.12
N ALA A 75 -4.89 7.06 4.41
CA ALA A 75 -5.76 7.65 5.41
C ALA A 75 -5.06 8.81 6.11
N VAL A 76 -5.77 9.91 6.30
CA VAL A 76 -5.27 11.06 7.08
C VAL A 76 -5.04 10.61 8.51
N ALA A 77 -3.78 10.64 8.96
CA ALA A 77 -3.42 10.36 10.34
C ALA A 77 -3.50 11.62 11.19
N GLY A 78 -3.96 11.48 12.42
CA GLY A 78 -3.88 12.56 13.41
C GLY A 78 -2.44 12.85 13.83
N GLY A 79 -2.23 14.01 14.44
CA GLY A 79 -0.93 14.40 15.00
C GLY A 79 -0.28 15.57 14.27
N PRO A 80 0.97 15.91 14.64
CA PRO A 80 1.68 17.04 14.06
C PRO A 80 2.06 16.79 12.59
N ARG A 81 2.27 17.87 11.84
CA ARG A 81 2.85 17.79 10.51
C ARG A 81 4.26 17.21 10.56
N VAL A 82 4.58 16.39 9.56
CA VAL A 82 5.90 15.76 9.40
C VAL A 82 6.51 16.31 8.11
N CYS A 83 7.72 16.83 8.17
CA CYS A 83 8.37 17.51 7.04
C CYS A 83 7.48 18.58 6.38
N GLY A 84 6.61 19.25 7.18
CA GLY A 84 5.64 20.24 6.70
C GLY A 84 4.34 19.64 6.16
N GLY A 85 4.21 18.33 5.98
CA GLY A 85 3.02 17.67 5.45
C GLY A 85 2.16 16.98 6.53
N ILE A 86 0.85 16.87 6.25
CA ILE A 86 -0.09 16.08 7.06
C ILE A 86 0.22 14.59 6.82
N PRO A 87 0.47 13.76 7.86
CA PRO A 87 0.81 12.36 7.64
C PRO A 87 -0.36 11.56 7.06
N LEU A 88 -0.09 10.72 6.06
CA LEU A 88 -0.99 9.67 5.62
C LEU A 88 -0.50 8.32 6.18
N ARG A 89 -1.38 7.58 6.87
CA ARG A 89 -1.08 6.25 7.43
C ARG A 89 -2.34 5.38 7.54
N PRO A 90 -2.39 4.19 6.93
CA PRO A 90 -1.39 3.69 5.98
C PRO A 90 -1.38 4.53 4.70
N VAL A 91 -0.29 4.47 3.96
CA VAL A 91 -0.18 5.09 2.64
C VAL A 91 0.40 4.10 1.63
N LYS A 92 -0.16 4.09 0.43
CA LYS A 92 0.39 3.45 -0.76
C LYS A 92 0.63 4.48 -1.83
N THR A 93 1.75 4.35 -2.51
CA THR A 93 2.12 5.17 -3.66
C THR A 93 2.35 4.25 -4.86
N SER A 94 1.77 4.59 -6.00
CA SER A 94 1.98 3.88 -7.26
C SER A 94 2.47 4.86 -8.30
N VAL A 95 3.65 4.61 -8.87
CA VAL A 95 4.29 5.49 -9.86
C VAL A 95 3.75 5.16 -11.23
N PHE A 96 3.27 6.15 -11.98
CA PHE A 96 2.91 6.00 -13.39
C PHE A 96 4.17 5.93 -14.24
N LEU A 97 4.17 5.07 -15.25
CA LEU A 97 5.36 4.83 -16.07
C LEU A 97 5.64 5.96 -17.08
N GLU A 98 4.62 6.76 -17.42
CA GLU A 98 4.77 7.90 -18.30
C GLU A 98 5.60 8.99 -17.65
N ILE A 99 6.58 9.51 -18.41
CA ILE A 99 7.44 10.60 -17.94
C ILE A 99 6.66 11.90 -17.98
N ASN A 100 6.52 12.55 -16.82
CA ASN A 100 6.04 13.92 -16.69
C ASN A 100 7.14 14.81 -16.08
N ARG A 101 7.90 15.51 -16.95
CA ARG A 101 9.04 16.35 -16.52
C ARG A 101 8.64 17.54 -15.64
N ALA A 102 7.36 17.88 -15.56
CA ALA A 102 6.88 18.91 -14.63
C ALA A 102 6.91 18.41 -13.17
N CYS A 103 6.93 17.08 -12.95
CA CYS A 103 6.97 16.45 -11.63
C CYS A 103 8.39 16.35 -11.08
N ASN A 104 9.12 17.47 -10.93
CA ASN A 104 10.51 17.49 -10.48
C ASN A 104 10.78 18.46 -9.31
N THR A 105 9.77 18.70 -8.47
CA THR A 105 9.89 19.63 -7.36
C THR A 105 10.76 19.10 -6.24
N ILE A 106 11.80 19.84 -5.91
CA ILE A 106 12.70 19.60 -4.77
C ILE A 106 12.65 20.83 -3.88
N LEU A 107 12.27 20.65 -2.62
CA LEU A 107 12.27 21.68 -1.61
C LEU A 107 13.58 21.61 -0.80
N PRO A 108 14.19 22.75 -0.48
CA PRO A 108 15.42 22.77 0.30
C PRO A 108 15.18 22.27 1.72
N ALA A 109 16.25 21.84 2.38
CA ALA A 109 16.26 21.55 3.79
C ALA A 109 15.97 22.80 4.59
N GLU A 110 15.00 22.73 5.50
CA GLU A 110 14.78 23.76 6.51
C GLU A 110 15.51 23.34 7.79
N ASP A 111 16.21 24.28 8.44
CA ASP A 111 17.04 23.99 9.61
C ASP A 111 16.29 23.33 10.78
N ALA A 112 14.99 23.54 10.86
CA ALA A 112 14.11 22.97 11.90
C ALA A 112 13.53 21.61 11.55
N ILE A 113 13.73 21.09 10.31
CA ILE A 113 13.13 19.84 9.89
C ILE A 113 14.15 18.70 9.97
N GLU A 114 13.95 17.84 10.95
CA GLU A 114 14.59 16.53 11.00
C GLU A 114 13.63 15.50 10.37
N ALA A 115 14.18 14.60 9.55
CA ALA A 115 13.40 13.46 9.13
C ALA A 115 13.02 12.65 10.38
N PRO A 116 11.78 12.21 10.53
CA PRO A 116 11.43 11.37 11.64
C PRO A 116 12.30 10.13 11.59
N GLN A 117 12.90 9.77 12.72
CA GLN A 117 13.49 8.45 12.86
C GLN A 117 12.38 7.45 12.49
N SER A 118 12.72 6.46 11.67
CA SER A 118 11.73 5.44 11.28
C SER A 118 10.99 5.00 12.54
N PRO A 119 9.66 5.10 12.57
CA PRO A 119 8.92 4.66 13.74
C PRO A 119 9.34 3.22 14.06
N PRO A 120 9.44 2.83 15.33
CA PRO A 120 9.68 1.44 15.68
C PRO A 120 8.66 0.61 14.89
N ARG A 121 9.14 -0.48 14.27
CA ARG A 121 8.29 -1.40 13.48
C ARG A 121 7.00 -1.63 14.27
N PRO A 122 5.81 -1.34 13.72
CA PRO A 122 4.56 -1.60 14.44
C PRO A 122 4.57 -3.08 14.86
N PRO A 123 4.08 -3.41 16.06
CA PRO A 123 3.93 -4.78 16.48
C PRO A 123 3.16 -5.51 15.36
N THR A 124 3.66 -6.66 14.97
CA THR A 124 3.17 -7.53 13.91
C THR A 124 1.64 -7.50 13.81
N GLY A 125 1.08 -6.86 12.78
CA GLY A 125 -0.34 -6.90 12.48
C GLY A 125 -0.94 -5.70 11.73
N GLU A 126 -0.34 -4.52 11.72
CA GLU A 126 -0.97 -3.31 11.18
C GLU A 126 -0.16 -2.52 10.14
N ALA A 127 1.00 -3.00 9.75
CA ALA A 127 1.68 -2.42 8.60
C ALA A 127 0.86 -2.75 7.34
N ALA A 128 0.69 -1.78 6.46
CA ALA A 128 0.19 -1.99 5.11
C ALA A 128 1.19 -2.90 4.36
N SER A 129 1.19 -4.16 4.73
CA SER A 129 2.13 -5.16 4.25
C SER A 129 1.85 -5.45 2.79
N TRP A 130 2.87 -5.40 1.94
CA TRP A 130 2.82 -5.87 0.55
C TRP A 130 2.52 -7.37 0.44
N VAL A 131 2.49 -8.05 1.59
CA VAL A 131 2.26 -9.48 1.69
C VAL A 131 1.40 -9.77 2.92
N ARG A 132 0.35 -10.58 2.71
CA ARG A 132 -0.38 -11.23 3.79
C ARG A 132 -0.16 -12.74 3.71
N SER A 133 0.18 -13.36 4.82
CA SER A 133 0.28 -14.81 4.92
C SER A 133 -0.82 -15.32 5.85
N ASP A 134 -1.68 -16.16 5.31
CA ASP A 134 -2.79 -16.81 6.06
C ASP A 134 -2.40 -18.22 6.51
N GLY A 135 -1.12 -18.59 6.35
CA GLY A 135 -0.55 -19.89 6.71
C GLY A 135 0.69 -20.21 5.89
N PRO A 136 1.40 -21.32 6.17
CA PRO A 136 2.63 -21.66 5.46
C PRO A 136 2.42 -21.98 3.97
N GLY A 137 1.20 -22.40 3.59
CA GLY A 137 0.83 -22.73 2.21
C GLY A 137 0.01 -21.66 1.50
N ASP A 138 -0.30 -20.53 2.15
CA ASP A 138 -1.15 -19.48 1.60
C ASP A 138 -0.50 -18.11 1.73
N SER A 139 -0.51 -17.34 0.65
CA SER A 139 0.03 -15.98 0.62
C SER A 139 -0.77 -15.10 -0.32
N THR A 140 -0.95 -13.84 0.06
CA THR A 140 -1.50 -12.79 -0.80
C THR A 140 -0.42 -11.73 -1.01
N LEU A 141 -0.08 -11.47 -2.27
CA LEU A 141 0.87 -10.45 -2.69
C LEU A 141 0.09 -9.26 -3.23
N TYR A 142 0.40 -8.06 -2.77
CA TYR A 142 -0.24 -6.82 -3.22
C TYR A 142 0.71 -6.04 -4.13
N PHE A 143 0.14 -5.33 -5.10
CA PHE A 143 0.88 -4.63 -6.14
C PHE A 143 0.51 -3.14 -6.18
N ASP A 144 1.40 -2.35 -6.76
CA ASP A 144 1.12 -0.98 -7.15
C ASP A 144 0.17 -0.95 -8.35
N PHE A 145 -0.47 0.19 -8.56
CA PHE A 145 -1.39 0.40 -9.67
C PHE A 145 -0.64 0.25 -11.01
N ASP A 146 -1.22 -0.53 -11.92
CA ASP A 146 -0.66 -0.85 -13.25
C ASP A 146 0.80 -1.35 -13.23
N ASN A 147 1.19 -2.03 -12.17
CA ASN A 147 2.55 -2.51 -12.01
C ASN A 147 2.57 -4.00 -11.65
N ASP A 148 3.58 -4.72 -12.15
CA ASP A 148 3.85 -6.14 -11.87
C ASP A 148 5.12 -6.34 -11.03
N PHE A 149 5.71 -5.25 -10.52
CA PHE A 149 6.90 -5.31 -9.67
C PHE A 149 6.63 -6.06 -8.37
N LEU A 150 7.51 -7.01 -8.05
CA LEU A 150 7.48 -7.74 -6.79
C LEU A 150 8.45 -7.10 -5.81
N SER A 151 7.93 -6.65 -4.69
CA SER A 151 8.76 -6.19 -3.58
C SER A 151 9.65 -7.31 -3.04
N LEU A 152 10.70 -6.95 -2.30
CA LEU A 152 11.56 -7.94 -1.63
C LEU A 152 10.75 -8.85 -0.70
N HIS A 153 9.76 -8.31 0.02
CA HIS A 153 8.88 -9.07 0.89
C HIS A 153 8.01 -10.07 0.09
N ALA A 154 7.48 -9.63 -1.06
CA ALA A 154 6.68 -10.48 -1.93
C ALA A 154 7.54 -11.61 -2.54
N ALA A 155 8.74 -11.31 -3.02
CA ALA A 155 9.67 -12.31 -3.54
C ALA A 155 10.06 -13.34 -2.45
N THR A 156 10.31 -12.88 -1.22
CA THR A 156 10.59 -13.76 -0.07
C THR A 156 9.39 -14.66 0.26
N ALA A 157 8.16 -14.13 0.16
CA ALA A 157 6.95 -14.94 0.40
C ALA A 157 6.80 -16.04 -0.66
N VAL A 158 7.05 -15.72 -1.93
CA VAL A 158 7.05 -16.73 -3.02
C VAL A 158 8.10 -17.79 -2.78
N GLN A 159 9.31 -17.42 -2.35
CA GLN A 159 10.37 -18.37 -2.02
C GLN A 159 9.96 -19.32 -0.87
N ARG A 160 9.38 -18.78 0.21
CA ARG A 160 8.89 -19.59 1.33
C ARG A 160 7.80 -20.57 0.91
N LEU A 161 6.90 -20.11 0.04
CA LEU A 161 5.82 -20.95 -0.48
C LEU A 161 6.36 -22.09 -1.37
N ALA A 162 7.38 -21.83 -2.21
CA ALA A 162 8.06 -22.87 -2.99
C ALA A 162 8.73 -23.92 -2.09
N GLN A 163 9.41 -23.49 -1.03
CA GLN A 163 10.01 -24.37 -0.03
C GLN A 163 8.95 -25.25 0.68
N TYR A 164 7.84 -24.62 1.08
CA TYR A 164 6.73 -25.36 1.71
C TYR A 164 6.12 -26.39 0.76
N PHE A 165 5.92 -26.05 -0.52
CA PHE A 165 5.45 -26.96 -1.55
C PHE A 165 6.34 -28.22 -1.64
N GLN A 166 7.65 -28.03 -1.72
CA GLN A 166 8.63 -29.11 -1.82
C GLN A 166 8.63 -30.02 -0.56
N GLN A 167 8.55 -29.41 0.63
CA GLN A 167 8.55 -30.12 1.91
C GLN A 167 7.25 -30.87 2.19
N SER A 168 6.11 -30.32 1.80
CA SER A 168 4.78 -30.85 2.08
C SER A 168 4.37 -32.00 1.12
N LYS A 169 5.16 -32.26 0.05
CA LYS A 169 4.82 -33.17 -1.05
C LYS A 169 3.46 -32.84 -1.67
N ALA A 170 3.12 -31.57 -1.75
CA ALA A 170 1.86 -31.11 -2.31
C ALA A 170 1.80 -31.39 -3.82
N ALA A 171 0.57 -31.47 -4.36
CA ALA A 171 0.34 -31.80 -5.76
C ALA A 171 0.42 -30.56 -6.67
N GLU A 172 -0.05 -29.40 -6.18
CA GLU A 172 -0.12 -28.20 -6.99
C GLU A 172 -0.01 -26.89 -6.18
N ILE A 173 0.36 -25.81 -6.88
CA ILE A 173 0.26 -24.45 -6.42
C ILE A 173 -0.76 -23.71 -7.31
N GLN A 174 -1.79 -23.14 -6.71
CA GLN A 174 -2.76 -22.31 -7.39
C GLN A 174 -2.34 -20.83 -7.28
N ILE A 175 -2.32 -20.15 -8.41
CA ILE A 175 -2.09 -18.70 -8.55
C ILE A 175 -3.39 -18.10 -9.04
N ALA A 176 -3.99 -17.16 -8.29
CA ALA A 176 -5.09 -16.36 -8.79
C ALA A 176 -4.68 -14.87 -8.77
N ALA A 177 -4.59 -14.28 -9.96
CA ALA A 177 -4.21 -12.88 -10.14
C ALA A 177 -5.45 -12.02 -10.43
N PHE A 178 -5.46 -10.82 -9.84
CA PHE A 178 -6.60 -9.91 -9.90
C PHE A 178 -6.14 -8.53 -10.40
N ARG A 179 -6.97 -7.97 -11.24
CA ARG A 179 -6.95 -6.59 -11.69
C ARG A 179 -7.73 -5.73 -10.71
N GLY A 180 -7.28 -4.51 -10.48
CA GLY A 180 -7.92 -3.59 -9.55
C GLY A 180 -8.40 -2.29 -10.17
N SER A 181 -8.97 -1.45 -9.31
CA SER A 181 -9.39 -0.07 -9.62
C SER A 181 -9.21 0.79 -8.37
N SER A 182 -9.23 2.12 -8.56
CA SER A 182 -9.18 3.08 -7.47
C SER A 182 -10.19 4.20 -7.70
N LYS A 183 -10.99 4.51 -6.69
CA LYS A 183 -11.89 5.66 -6.68
C LYS A 183 -11.15 6.85 -6.10
N LEU A 184 -10.90 7.84 -6.94
CA LEU A 184 -10.24 9.06 -6.51
C LEU A 184 -11.15 9.95 -5.66
N SER A 185 -10.56 10.76 -4.79
CA SER A 185 -11.26 11.71 -3.94
C SER A 185 -11.99 12.85 -4.69
N ASN A 186 -11.75 12.98 -6.00
CA ASN A 186 -12.49 13.87 -6.89
C ASN A 186 -13.71 13.18 -7.56
N GLY A 187 -13.93 11.90 -7.28
CA GLY A 187 -15.01 11.10 -7.84
C GLY A 187 -14.66 10.29 -9.09
N ASN A 188 -13.51 10.55 -9.72
CA ASN A 188 -13.05 9.77 -10.87
C ASN A 188 -12.66 8.35 -10.45
N VAL A 189 -12.70 7.43 -11.41
CA VAL A 189 -12.26 6.04 -11.22
C VAL A 189 -11.11 5.75 -12.17
N LEU A 190 -10.03 5.24 -11.60
CA LEU A 190 -8.93 4.64 -12.34
C LEU A 190 -9.14 3.13 -12.40
N ILE A 191 -8.90 2.53 -13.55
CA ILE A 191 -9.00 1.09 -13.76
C ILE A 191 -7.67 0.62 -14.36
N GLU A 192 -7.06 -0.40 -13.76
CA GLU A 192 -5.81 -0.97 -14.25
C GLU A 192 -5.95 -1.54 -15.67
N GLN A 193 -4.85 -1.57 -16.41
CA GLN A 193 -4.78 -2.18 -17.73
C GLN A 193 -5.15 -3.67 -17.65
N ARG A 194 -5.78 -4.16 -18.73
CA ARG A 194 -6.34 -5.52 -18.75
C ARG A 194 -5.28 -6.60 -18.58
N GLU A 195 -4.08 -6.33 -19.05
CA GLU A 195 -2.97 -7.27 -19.15
C GLU A 195 -2.19 -7.42 -17.82
N VAL A 196 -2.32 -6.45 -16.89
CA VAL A 196 -1.48 -6.40 -15.69
C VAL A 196 -1.67 -7.62 -14.77
N ALA A 197 -2.89 -8.13 -14.66
CA ALA A 197 -3.14 -9.33 -13.86
C ALA A 197 -2.42 -10.55 -14.43
N ALA A 198 -2.41 -10.70 -15.77
CA ALA A 198 -1.68 -11.78 -16.44
C ALA A 198 -0.16 -11.63 -16.28
N ALA A 199 0.36 -10.41 -16.38
CA ALA A 199 1.79 -10.12 -16.17
C ALA A 199 2.23 -10.48 -14.75
N ARG A 200 1.45 -10.10 -13.72
CA ARG A 200 1.69 -10.47 -12.32
C ARG A 200 1.72 -12.00 -12.12
N ALA A 201 0.73 -12.70 -12.68
CA ALA A 201 0.65 -14.15 -12.59
C ALA A 201 1.85 -14.83 -13.26
N ALA A 202 2.24 -14.38 -14.46
CA ALA A 202 3.37 -14.91 -15.19
C ALA A 202 4.67 -14.72 -14.40
N LYS A 203 4.92 -13.53 -13.87
CA LYS A 203 6.11 -13.25 -13.06
C LYS A 203 6.21 -14.14 -11.83
N VAL A 204 5.11 -14.32 -11.09
CA VAL A 204 5.08 -15.21 -9.91
C VAL A 204 5.31 -16.66 -10.31
N ARG A 205 4.66 -17.12 -11.40
CA ARG A 205 4.87 -18.48 -11.94
C ARG A 205 6.33 -18.71 -12.33
N ASP A 206 6.95 -17.78 -13.02
CA ASP A 206 8.34 -17.92 -13.50
C ASP A 206 9.31 -17.99 -12.31
N ILE A 207 9.07 -17.23 -11.24
CA ILE A 207 9.86 -17.34 -10.01
C ILE A 207 9.68 -18.71 -9.36
N LEU A 208 8.46 -19.22 -9.23
CA LEU A 208 8.20 -20.55 -8.67
C LEU A 208 8.90 -21.66 -9.46
N VAL A 209 8.82 -21.58 -10.80
CA VAL A 209 9.49 -22.55 -11.69
C VAL A 209 11.01 -22.43 -11.56
N GLY A 210 11.56 -21.23 -11.50
CA GLY A 210 12.98 -20.98 -11.27
C GLY A 210 13.48 -21.48 -9.90
N LEU A 211 12.58 -21.58 -8.91
CA LEU A 211 12.85 -22.16 -7.60
C LEU A 211 12.65 -23.70 -7.56
N GLY A 212 12.42 -24.33 -8.70
CA GLY A 212 12.33 -25.80 -8.83
C GLY A 212 10.93 -26.38 -8.64
N VAL A 213 9.87 -25.57 -8.65
CA VAL A 213 8.49 -26.07 -8.72
C VAL A 213 8.22 -26.57 -10.15
N PRO A 214 7.76 -27.82 -10.35
CA PRO A 214 7.45 -28.33 -11.68
C PRO A 214 6.42 -27.44 -12.40
N PRO A 215 6.63 -27.02 -13.67
CA PRO A 215 5.69 -26.16 -14.38
C PRO A 215 4.25 -26.72 -14.43
N ALA A 216 4.11 -28.07 -14.49
CA ALA A 216 2.82 -28.76 -14.51
C ALA A 216 2.06 -28.64 -13.17
N ALA A 217 2.78 -28.42 -12.05
CA ALA A 217 2.19 -28.24 -10.73
C ALA A 217 1.68 -26.80 -10.50
N VAL A 218 2.03 -25.83 -11.35
CA VAL A 218 1.59 -24.44 -11.19
C VAL A 218 0.32 -24.20 -12.02
N LYS A 219 -0.79 -23.93 -11.35
CA LYS A 219 -2.08 -23.62 -11.97
C LYS A 219 -2.34 -22.13 -11.87
N VAL A 220 -2.63 -21.50 -12.99
CA VAL A 220 -2.82 -20.04 -13.08
C VAL A 220 -4.25 -19.71 -13.47
N GLN A 221 -4.87 -18.82 -12.70
CA GLN A 221 -6.15 -18.19 -13.00
C GLN A 221 -5.96 -16.68 -13.05
N VAL A 222 -6.43 -16.04 -14.12
CA VAL A 222 -6.39 -14.60 -14.30
C VAL A 222 -7.82 -14.04 -14.24
N ASN A 223 -8.06 -13.12 -13.29
CA ASN A 223 -9.33 -12.45 -13.12
C ASN A 223 -9.21 -11.03 -13.65
N VAL A 224 -9.83 -10.78 -14.80
CA VAL A 224 -9.82 -9.48 -15.47
C VAL A 224 -10.99 -8.57 -15.06
N ASP A 225 -11.98 -9.13 -14.39
CA ASP A 225 -13.11 -8.36 -13.87
C ASP A 225 -12.67 -7.51 -12.69
N VAL A 226 -13.14 -6.28 -12.67
CA VAL A 226 -12.75 -5.29 -11.67
C VAL A 226 -13.88 -5.10 -10.68
N ARG A 227 -13.57 -5.23 -9.40
CA ARG A 227 -14.49 -4.86 -8.33
C ARG A 227 -14.75 -3.35 -8.41
N GLN A 228 -16.00 -2.94 -8.16
CA GLN A 228 -16.33 -1.52 -7.98
C GLN A 228 -15.49 -0.93 -6.83
N PRO A 229 -14.74 0.16 -7.09
CA PRO A 229 -13.90 0.76 -6.07
C PRO A 229 -14.75 1.51 -5.05
N ASP A 230 -14.35 1.45 -3.79
CA ASP A 230 -15.03 2.09 -2.67
C ASP A 230 -14.27 3.30 -2.09
N GLY A 231 -13.02 3.52 -2.53
CA GLY A 231 -12.13 4.59 -2.06
C GLY A 231 -11.45 4.27 -0.72
N SER A 232 -11.64 3.08 -0.17
CA SER A 232 -11.06 2.69 1.13
C SER A 232 -10.15 1.48 1.02
N ASN A 233 -10.61 0.46 0.30
CA ASN A 233 -9.91 -0.83 0.18
C ASN A 233 -9.35 -1.09 -1.22
N ASP A 234 -9.38 -0.10 -2.08
CA ASP A 234 -9.00 -0.22 -3.47
C ASP A 234 -7.57 -0.75 -3.67
N PRO A 235 -6.55 -0.30 -2.91
CA PRO A 235 -5.19 -0.84 -3.02
C PRO A 235 -5.11 -2.35 -2.83
N TRP A 236 -5.99 -2.93 -2.01
CA TRP A 236 -6.00 -4.35 -1.67
C TRP A 236 -6.70 -5.23 -2.72
N SER A 237 -7.31 -4.62 -3.73
CA SER A 237 -7.88 -5.34 -4.87
C SER A 237 -6.81 -5.79 -5.88
N ARG A 238 -5.68 -5.09 -5.95
CA ARG A 238 -4.54 -5.35 -6.85
C ARG A 238 -3.64 -6.41 -6.25
N LYS A 239 -3.94 -7.68 -6.50
CA LYS A 239 -3.29 -8.78 -5.78
C LYS A 239 -3.09 -10.03 -6.62
N VAL A 240 -2.18 -10.86 -6.14
CA VAL A 240 -2.05 -12.27 -6.51
C VAL A 240 -2.18 -13.10 -5.24
N THR A 241 -3.10 -14.07 -5.25
CA THR A 241 -3.21 -15.05 -4.18
C THR A 241 -2.54 -16.35 -4.60
N LEU A 242 -1.84 -16.95 -3.67
CA LEU A 242 -1.10 -18.20 -3.81
C LEU A 242 -1.64 -19.21 -2.81
N SER A 243 -1.87 -20.44 -3.23
CA SER A 243 -2.34 -21.50 -2.34
C SER A 243 -1.76 -22.84 -2.76
N VAL A 244 -1.12 -23.52 -1.81
CA VAL A 244 -0.58 -24.89 -1.98
C VAL A 244 -1.68 -25.89 -1.70
N LYS A 245 -1.93 -26.82 -2.65
CA LYS A 245 -2.94 -27.88 -2.54
C LYS A 245 -2.28 -29.25 -2.45
N ARG A 246 -2.80 -30.09 -1.57
CA ARG A 246 -2.41 -31.48 -1.39
C ARG A 246 -3.29 -32.41 -2.19
#